data_1d6fae8b41d585db1cb70af2e6d6c0fd
#
_entry.id   1d6fae8b41d585db1cb70af2e6d6c0fd
#
_cell.length_a   1.000
_cell.length_b   1.000
_cell.length_c   1.000
_cell.angle_alpha   90.00
_cell.angle_beta   90.00
_cell.angle_gamma   90.00
#
_symmetry.space_group_name_H-M   'P 1'
#
loop_
_entity.id
_entity.type
_entity.pdbx_description
1 polymer ?
#
loop_
_entity_poly.entity_id
_entity_poly.type
_entity_poly.pdbx_seq_one_letter_code
_entity_poly.pdbx_strand_id
1 'polypeptide(L)'
;MKCLRIFATPDGESHFGEVDIPTTLTRSFPNGAPAANYESSRSAFYEASRVRFVHIPAGAREADFHNPPGRLLAIWLDGEVEFETSDGEVRRVSAGKAVLVDTHGKGHISRHPPEGQNSIQVVLPHGLDAPSA
;
A
#
# COMPACT_ATOMS: atom_id res chain seq x y z
N MET A 1 -2.18 -5.51 -12.93
CA MET A 1 -2.92 -5.07 -11.71
C MET A 1 -2.34 -3.76 -11.24
N LYS A 2 -3.18 -2.78 -10.91
CA LYS A 2 -2.71 -1.46 -10.50
C LYS A 2 -2.82 -1.27 -8.99
N CYS A 3 -1.79 -0.62 -8.43
CA CYS A 3 -1.75 -0.27 -7.01
C CYS A 3 -1.55 1.24 -6.88
N LEU A 4 -2.36 1.89 -6.05
CA LEU A 4 -2.16 3.30 -5.73
C LEU A 4 -0.82 3.48 -5.02
N ARG A 5 -0.11 4.54 -5.35
CA ARG A 5 1.16 4.91 -4.75
C ARG A 5 1.11 6.35 -4.25
N ILE A 6 1.68 6.57 -3.07
CA ILE A 6 1.97 7.89 -2.55
C ILE A 6 3.49 8.00 -2.47
N PHE A 7 4.08 8.91 -3.23
CA PHE A 7 5.53 9.00 -3.38
C PHE A 7 6.00 10.45 -3.29
N ALA A 8 7.31 10.65 -3.19
CA ALA A 8 7.90 11.97 -3.18
C ALA A 8 8.81 12.18 -4.39
N THR A 9 8.83 13.42 -4.87
CA THR A 9 9.78 13.91 -5.87
C THR A 9 11.03 14.46 -5.18
N PRO A 10 12.16 14.68 -5.92
CA PRO A 10 13.41 15.14 -5.31
C PRO A 10 13.31 16.44 -4.53
N ASP A 11 12.33 17.31 -4.84
CA ASP A 11 12.06 18.56 -4.13
C ASP A 11 11.37 18.35 -2.76
N GLY A 12 11.05 17.10 -2.40
CA GLY A 12 10.39 16.76 -1.15
C GLY A 12 8.88 16.83 -1.18
N GLU A 13 8.27 17.27 -2.28
CA GLU A 13 6.82 17.26 -2.43
C GLU A 13 6.30 15.85 -2.61
N SER A 14 5.13 15.56 -2.05
CA SER A 14 4.47 14.28 -2.20
C SER A 14 3.33 14.32 -3.22
N HIS A 15 3.12 13.18 -3.87
CA HIS A 15 2.17 13.04 -4.98
C HIS A 15 1.49 11.69 -4.94
N PHE A 16 0.31 11.61 -5.55
CA PHE A 16 -0.32 10.33 -5.88
C PHE A 16 0.17 9.85 -7.24
N GLY A 17 0.28 8.54 -7.37
CA GLY A 17 0.59 7.88 -8.62
C GLY A 17 0.07 6.45 -8.61
N GLU A 18 0.49 5.67 -9.60
CA GLU A 18 0.12 4.27 -9.71
C GLU A 18 1.37 3.43 -10.02
N VAL A 19 1.40 2.23 -9.45
CA VAL A 19 2.35 1.19 -9.86
C VAL A 19 1.56 0.14 -10.62
N ASP A 20 2.05 -0.23 -11.80
CA ASP A 20 1.48 -1.33 -12.56
C ASP A 20 2.23 -2.61 -12.20
N ILE A 21 1.52 -3.52 -11.54
CA ILE A 21 2.11 -4.78 -11.06
C ILE A 21 1.91 -5.83 -12.16
N PRO A 22 2.99 -6.29 -12.82
CA PRO A 22 2.88 -7.32 -13.84
C PRO A 22 2.33 -8.62 -13.26
N THR A 23 1.40 -9.23 -13.98
CA THR A 23 0.84 -10.52 -13.62
C THR A 23 0.91 -11.48 -14.79
N THR A 24 1.01 -12.78 -14.48
CA THR A 24 1.01 -13.86 -15.46
C THR A 24 -0.15 -14.80 -15.18
N LEU A 25 -0.87 -15.15 -16.22
CA LEU A 25 -1.97 -16.10 -16.16
C LEU A 25 -1.42 -17.53 -16.00
N THR A 26 -1.88 -18.28 -15.01
CA THR A 26 -1.40 -19.62 -14.73
C THR A 26 -2.40 -20.48 -13.96
N ARG A 27 -2.32 -21.80 -14.15
CA ARG A 27 -2.99 -22.82 -13.33
C ARG A 27 -2.05 -23.51 -12.36
N SER A 28 -0.75 -23.31 -12.52
CA SER A 28 0.26 -24.02 -11.76
C SER A 28 0.44 -23.46 -10.35
N PHE A 29 0.75 -24.35 -9.40
CA PHE A 29 1.18 -23.95 -8.07
C PHE A 29 2.70 -24.11 -7.95
N PRO A 30 3.44 -23.18 -7.30
CA PRO A 30 4.89 -23.17 -7.30
C PRO A 30 5.55 -24.34 -6.56
N ASN A 31 4.83 -25.03 -5.68
CA ASN A 31 5.34 -26.13 -4.86
C ASN A 31 5.03 -27.54 -5.42
N GLY A 32 4.63 -27.63 -6.69
CA GLY A 32 4.29 -28.91 -7.32
C GLY A 32 2.92 -29.46 -6.92
N ALA A 33 2.09 -28.71 -6.23
CA ALA A 33 0.70 -29.10 -5.96
C ALA A 33 -0.07 -29.27 -7.27
N PRO A 34 -1.17 -30.07 -7.29
CA PRO A 34 -1.99 -30.23 -8.48
C PRO A 34 -2.46 -28.90 -9.05
N ALA A 35 -2.52 -28.81 -10.38
CA ALA A 35 -3.02 -27.61 -11.04
C ALA A 35 -4.47 -27.31 -10.64
N ALA A 36 -4.81 -26.04 -10.49
CA ALA A 36 -6.16 -25.61 -10.23
C ALA A 36 -7.05 -25.85 -11.48
N ASN A 37 -8.36 -25.99 -11.27
CA ASN A 37 -9.33 -26.10 -12.36
C ASN A 37 -9.71 -24.72 -12.95
N TYR A 38 -8.97 -23.68 -12.61
CA TYR A 38 -9.14 -22.31 -13.11
C TYR A 38 -7.77 -21.69 -13.37
N GLU A 39 -7.76 -20.65 -14.17
CA GLU A 39 -6.58 -19.80 -14.35
C GLU A 39 -6.65 -18.58 -13.43
N SER A 40 -5.53 -18.21 -12.84
CA SER A 40 -5.41 -16.98 -12.07
C SER A 40 -4.26 -16.13 -12.59
N SER A 41 -4.41 -14.82 -12.47
CA SER A 41 -3.31 -13.89 -12.75
C SER A 41 -2.54 -13.65 -11.47
N ARG A 42 -1.24 -13.91 -11.51
CA ARG A 42 -0.35 -13.79 -10.34
C ARG A 42 0.84 -12.91 -10.68
N SER A 43 1.19 -12.04 -9.74
CA SER A 43 2.47 -11.34 -9.82
C SER A 43 3.61 -12.28 -9.40
N ALA A 44 4.85 -11.89 -9.69
CA ALA A 44 5.99 -12.44 -8.99
C ALA A 44 5.91 -12.11 -7.48
N PHE A 45 6.68 -12.80 -6.66
CA PHE A 45 6.82 -12.44 -5.24
C PHE A 45 7.71 -11.20 -5.10
N TYR A 46 7.37 -10.35 -4.15
CA TYR A 46 8.17 -9.20 -3.76
C TYR A 46 8.75 -9.46 -2.37
N GLU A 47 10.00 -9.05 -2.16
CA GLU A 47 10.62 -9.16 -0.85
C GLU A 47 9.88 -8.31 0.17
N ALA A 48 9.54 -8.92 1.30
CA ALA A 48 8.94 -8.25 2.45
C ALA A 48 9.78 -8.58 3.68
N SER A 49 10.16 -7.56 4.45
CA SER A 49 11.02 -7.75 5.61
C SER A 49 10.28 -7.81 6.93
N ARG A 50 9.14 -7.11 7.05
CA ARG A 50 8.40 -6.97 8.30
C ARG A 50 6.92 -6.81 8.00
N VAL A 51 6.07 -7.26 8.93
CA VAL A 51 4.62 -7.04 8.89
C VAL A 51 4.15 -6.64 10.28
N ARG A 52 3.17 -5.72 10.34
CA ARG A 52 2.46 -5.41 11.59
C ARG A 52 0.99 -5.18 11.31
N PHE A 53 0.19 -5.40 12.35
CA PHE A 53 -1.22 -5.07 12.37
C PHE A 53 -1.40 -3.76 13.12
N VAL A 54 -2.25 -2.87 12.60
CA VAL A 54 -2.47 -1.55 13.17
C VAL A 54 -3.96 -1.36 13.45
N HIS A 55 -4.27 -0.96 14.67
CA HIS A 55 -5.61 -0.52 15.05
C HIS A 55 -5.58 0.98 15.34
N ILE A 56 -6.36 1.72 14.56
CA ILE A 56 -6.58 3.15 14.78
C ILE A 56 -7.85 3.29 15.61
N PRO A 57 -7.78 3.86 16.83
CA PRO A 57 -8.96 3.97 17.67
C PRO A 57 -9.97 4.98 17.14
N ALA A 58 -11.21 4.86 17.61
CA ALA A 58 -12.25 5.83 17.30
C ALA A 58 -11.82 7.25 17.70
N GLY A 59 -12.12 8.23 16.86
CA GLY A 59 -11.80 9.62 17.09
C GLY A 59 -10.32 10.00 16.91
N ALA A 60 -9.47 9.08 16.46
CA ALA A 60 -8.06 9.36 16.22
C ALA A 60 -7.88 10.37 15.08
N ARG A 61 -6.92 11.27 15.25
CA ARG A 61 -6.55 12.27 14.24
C ARG A 61 -5.04 12.38 14.15
N GLU A 62 -4.53 12.39 12.94
CA GLU A 62 -3.13 12.74 12.70
C GLU A 62 -2.96 14.26 12.79
N ALA A 63 -1.94 14.68 13.52
CA ALA A 63 -1.75 16.11 13.79
C ALA A 63 -1.11 16.86 12.62
N ASP A 64 -0.31 16.16 11.81
CA ASP A 64 0.48 16.80 10.75
C ASP A 64 0.91 15.79 9.68
N PHE A 65 1.47 16.32 8.60
CA PHE A 65 2.12 15.53 7.57
C PHE A 65 3.31 14.76 8.15
N HIS A 66 3.47 13.51 7.75
CA HIS A 66 4.52 12.63 8.24
C HIS A 66 4.94 11.63 7.16
N ASN A 67 6.06 10.95 7.40
CA ASN A 67 6.59 9.94 6.51
C ASN A 67 6.50 8.55 7.15
N PRO A 68 6.34 7.48 6.33
CA PRO A 68 6.40 6.13 6.84
C PRO A 68 7.84 5.76 7.23
N PRO A 69 8.02 4.76 8.11
CA PRO A 69 9.36 4.31 8.53
C PRO A 69 10.16 3.59 7.43
N GLY A 70 9.62 3.47 6.26
CA GLY A 70 10.21 2.82 5.10
C GLY A 70 9.17 2.73 3.99
N ARG A 71 9.41 1.93 2.96
CA ARG A 71 8.41 1.69 1.94
C ARG A 71 7.37 0.74 2.48
N LEU A 72 6.15 1.24 2.70
CA LEU A 72 5.05 0.47 3.28
C LEU A 72 4.01 0.13 2.24
N LEU A 73 3.59 -1.14 2.23
CA LEU A 73 2.33 -1.52 1.61
C LEU A 73 1.28 -1.55 2.72
N ALA A 74 0.33 -0.62 2.68
CA ALA A 74 -0.77 -0.56 3.63
C ALA A 74 -2.00 -1.22 3.03
N ILE A 75 -2.61 -2.15 3.75
CA ILE A 75 -3.82 -2.86 3.33
C ILE A 75 -4.91 -2.58 4.35
N TRP A 76 -5.98 -1.96 3.90
CA TRP A 76 -7.09 -1.56 4.76
C TRP A 76 -8.09 -2.69 4.88
N LEU A 77 -8.39 -3.08 6.13
CA LEU A 77 -9.27 -4.22 6.42
C LEU A 77 -10.74 -3.79 6.54
N ASP A 78 -10.97 -2.52 6.86
CA ASP A 78 -12.31 -1.96 7.02
C ASP A 78 -12.30 -0.46 6.71
N GLY A 79 -13.47 0.14 6.64
CA GLY A 79 -13.66 1.57 6.49
C GLY A 79 -13.10 2.16 5.21
N GLU A 80 -12.95 3.48 5.23
CA GLU A 80 -12.37 4.26 4.14
C GLU A 80 -11.38 5.25 4.73
N VAL A 81 -10.18 5.33 4.17
CA VAL A 81 -9.16 6.29 4.55
C VAL A 81 -9.08 7.40 3.50
N GLU A 82 -8.87 8.62 3.95
CA GLU A 82 -8.59 9.77 3.10
C GLU A 82 -7.12 10.14 3.25
N PHE A 83 -6.41 10.17 2.12
CA PHE A 83 -5.02 10.64 2.07
C PHE A 83 -4.95 12.02 1.46
N GLU A 84 -4.05 12.84 2.00
CA GLU A 84 -3.68 14.12 1.40
C GLU A 84 -2.16 14.16 1.20
N THR A 85 -1.74 14.57 0.01
CA THR A 85 -0.35 14.81 -0.32
C THR A 85 0.00 16.29 -0.23
N SER A 86 1.29 16.61 -0.16
CA SER A 86 1.74 18.00 0.03
C SER A 86 1.43 18.92 -1.16
N ASP A 87 1.14 18.33 -2.33
CA ASP A 87 0.69 19.10 -3.51
C ASP A 87 -0.79 19.53 -3.42
N GLY A 88 -1.49 19.16 -2.34
CA GLY A 88 -2.87 19.53 -2.09
C GLY A 88 -3.92 18.57 -2.64
N GLU A 89 -3.50 17.49 -3.29
CA GLU A 89 -4.43 16.47 -3.79
C GLU A 89 -4.93 15.58 -2.64
N VAL A 90 -6.19 15.19 -2.71
CA VAL A 90 -6.86 14.32 -1.73
C VAL A 90 -7.47 13.15 -2.47
N ARG A 91 -7.25 11.93 -1.96
CA ARG A 91 -7.88 10.71 -2.48
C ARG A 91 -8.39 9.84 -1.35
N ARG A 92 -9.48 9.13 -1.61
CA ARG A 92 -10.09 8.17 -0.69
C ARG A 92 -9.82 6.75 -1.15
N VAL A 93 -9.55 5.87 -0.19
CA VAL A 93 -9.26 4.46 -0.42
C VAL A 93 -10.17 3.63 0.48
N SER A 94 -10.96 2.76 -0.14
CA SER A 94 -11.87 1.87 0.58
C SER A 94 -11.18 0.59 1.02
N ALA A 95 -11.82 -0.13 1.95
CA ALA A 95 -11.35 -1.43 2.42
C ALA A 95 -11.15 -2.41 1.28
N GLY A 96 -10.20 -3.33 1.46
CA GLY A 96 -9.81 -4.31 0.45
C GLY A 96 -8.81 -3.81 -0.57
N LYS A 97 -8.38 -2.55 -0.47
CA LYS A 97 -7.37 -1.97 -1.37
C LYS A 97 -6.05 -1.77 -0.64
N ALA A 98 -4.96 -1.93 -1.39
CA ALA A 98 -3.61 -1.70 -0.91
C ALA A 98 -3.06 -0.38 -1.48
N VAL A 99 -2.22 0.29 -0.70
CA VAL A 99 -1.54 1.52 -1.09
C VAL A 99 -0.05 1.37 -0.79
N LEU A 100 0.79 1.62 -1.78
CA LEU A 100 2.22 1.72 -1.55
C LEU A 100 2.56 3.14 -1.06
N VAL A 101 3.04 3.25 0.17
CA VAL A 101 3.37 4.52 0.81
C VAL A 101 4.89 4.60 0.97
N ASP A 102 5.52 5.49 0.22
CA ASP A 102 6.98 5.65 0.23
C ASP A 102 7.41 7.13 0.19
N THR A 103 6.66 8.00 0.86
CA THR A 103 6.97 9.41 0.94
C THR A 103 8.22 9.69 1.79
N HIS A 104 8.90 10.77 1.45
CA HIS A 104 9.93 11.42 2.24
C HIS A 104 9.76 12.94 2.10
N GLY A 105 10.58 13.73 2.81
CA GLY A 105 10.44 15.18 2.76
C GLY A 105 9.16 15.66 3.45
N LYS A 106 8.28 16.31 2.72
CA LYS A 106 7.04 16.89 3.30
C LYS A 106 6.03 15.85 3.78
N GLY A 107 6.07 14.63 3.23
CA GLY A 107 5.20 13.55 3.70
C GLY A 107 3.75 13.67 3.23
N HIS A 108 2.90 12.91 3.92
CA HIS A 108 1.45 12.86 3.67
C HIS A 108 0.70 12.86 4.99
N ILE A 109 -0.62 13.03 4.93
CA ILE A 109 -1.50 12.89 6.09
C ILE A 109 -2.62 11.92 5.75
N SER A 110 -3.03 11.11 6.74
CA SER A 110 -4.15 10.18 6.63
C SER A 110 -5.28 10.62 7.55
N ARG A 111 -6.52 10.48 7.07
CA ARG A 111 -7.72 10.74 7.87
C ARG A 111 -8.56 9.48 7.91
N HIS A 112 -8.74 8.96 9.10
CA HIS A 112 -9.44 7.70 9.35
C HIS A 112 -10.91 7.94 9.68
N PRO A 113 -11.79 6.91 9.53
CA PRO A 113 -13.19 7.05 9.89
C PRO A 113 -13.36 7.32 11.38
N PRO A 114 -14.45 8.00 11.79
CA PRO A 114 -14.70 8.34 13.20
C PRO A 114 -14.74 7.14 14.13
N GLU A 115 -15.19 5.98 13.64
CA GLU A 115 -15.25 4.73 14.40
C GLU A 115 -13.92 4.01 14.57
N GLY A 116 -12.87 4.52 13.95
CA GLY A 116 -11.56 3.86 13.89
C GLY A 116 -11.40 2.99 12.66
N GLN A 117 -10.24 2.35 12.55
CA GLN A 117 -9.89 1.58 11.35
C GLN A 117 -8.80 0.56 11.66
N ASN A 118 -8.85 -0.58 10.98
CA ASN A 118 -7.82 -1.61 11.07
C ASN A 118 -7.08 -1.75 9.75
N SER A 119 -5.79 -2.00 9.83
CA SER A 119 -4.94 -2.20 8.65
C SER A 119 -3.82 -3.18 8.92
N ILE A 120 -3.23 -3.66 7.83
CA ILE A 120 -1.99 -4.43 7.83
C ILE A 120 -0.95 -3.58 7.10
N GLN A 121 0.24 -3.48 7.67
CA GLN A 121 1.37 -2.79 7.05
C GLN A 121 2.50 -3.77 6.79
N VAL A 122 2.99 -3.78 5.56
CA VAL A 122 4.09 -4.66 5.13
C VAL A 122 5.23 -3.78 4.63
N VAL A 123 6.44 -3.98 5.19
CA VAL A 123 7.63 -3.26 4.72
C VAL A 123 8.20 -3.98 3.51
N LEU A 124 8.27 -3.27 2.39
CA LEU A 124 8.83 -3.74 1.13
C LEU A 124 10.14 -3.00 0.86
N PRO A 125 11.31 -3.57 1.21
CA PRO A 125 12.59 -2.85 1.11
C PRO A 125 12.89 -2.30 -0.29
N HIS A 126 12.39 -2.98 -1.33
CA HIS A 126 12.60 -2.60 -2.72
C HIS A 126 11.31 -2.11 -3.40
N GLY A 127 10.24 -1.84 -2.62
CA GLY A 127 8.95 -1.44 -3.16
C GLY A 127 8.34 -2.53 -4.05
N LEU A 128 7.57 -2.10 -5.04
CA LEU A 128 6.94 -2.97 -6.03
C LEU A 128 7.60 -2.89 -7.41
N ASP A 129 8.73 -2.20 -7.50
CA ASP A 129 9.45 -2.00 -8.77
C ASP A 129 10.45 -3.14 -9.07
N ALA A 130 10.84 -3.90 -8.02
CA ALA A 130 11.85 -4.95 -8.12
C ALA A 130 11.32 -6.25 -7.48
N PRO A 131 10.68 -7.13 -8.26
CA PRO A 131 10.20 -8.42 -7.75
C PRO A 131 11.37 -9.31 -7.35
N SER A 132 11.14 -10.17 -6.36
CA SER A 132 12.10 -11.21 -5.97
C SER A 132 12.27 -12.25 -7.07
N ALA A 133 13.46 -12.74 -7.20
CA ALA A 133 13.79 -13.83 -8.13
C ALA A 133 13.08 -15.15 -7.74
#